data_8a46f3cdfbcb5eb115260b6c4e1e9649
#
_entry.id   8a46f3cdfbcb5eb115260b6c4e1e9649
#
_cell.length_a   1.000
_cell.length_b   1.000
_cell.length_c   1.000
_cell.angle_alpha   90.00
_cell.angle_beta   90.00
_cell.angle_gamma   90.00
#
_symmetry.space_group_name_H-M   'P 1'
#
loop_
_entity.id
_entity.type
_entity.pdbx_description
1 polymer ?
#
loop_
_entity_poly.entity_id
_entity_poly.type
_entity_poly.pdbx_seq_one_letter_code
_entity_poly.pdbx_strand_id
1 'polypeptide(L)'
;LTMQAHWDHTAAMAEIKQLTGAEVWATPADARVLQDGGFSDAHFGGRESFDPVSVDRIIEQDDVITLGDLSITVHEHPGHTEGSSSYSFQVSENDRTYDVAIANMGTINPGKHIVIDPTYEGVAVDFATTYNKQKQMDVDVWVSAHASQYNMHEKYTPGRPYSPDTFVDPMGFIKAVERLETAY
;
A
#
# COMPACT_ATOMS: atom_id res chain seq x y z
N LEU A 1 -4.88 -9.49 -1.68
CA LEU A 1 -4.32 -8.55 -0.71
C LEU A 1 -4.76 -7.14 -1.06
N THR A 2 -5.06 -6.30 -0.06
CA THR A 2 -5.25 -4.85 -0.24
C THR A 2 -4.19 -4.08 0.52
N MET A 3 -3.78 -2.94 -0.02
CA MET A 3 -2.82 -2.05 0.65
C MET A 3 -3.51 -0.99 1.51
N GLN A 4 -4.77 -0.68 1.21
CA GLN A 4 -5.58 0.31 1.93
C GLN A 4 -7.07 0.16 1.58
N ALA A 5 -7.94 0.55 2.50
CA ALA A 5 -9.38 0.36 2.36
C ALA A 5 -10.14 1.62 1.85
N HIS A 6 -9.51 2.44 1.00
CA HIS A 6 -10.21 3.54 0.33
C HIS A 6 -10.93 3.08 -0.94
N TRP A 7 -12.00 3.78 -1.29
CA TRP A 7 -12.91 3.48 -2.40
C TRP A 7 -12.18 3.25 -3.74
N ASP A 8 -11.22 4.08 -4.10
CA ASP A 8 -10.47 4.01 -5.36
C ASP A 8 -9.58 2.76 -5.49
N HIS A 9 -9.42 2.00 -4.41
CA HIS A 9 -8.70 0.71 -4.39
C HIS A 9 -9.62 -0.48 -4.16
N THR A 10 -10.82 -0.26 -3.61
CA THR A 10 -11.69 -1.33 -3.09
C THR A 10 -13.06 -1.41 -3.74
N ALA A 11 -13.47 -0.41 -4.54
CA ALA A 11 -14.81 -0.32 -5.11
C ALA A 11 -15.27 -1.58 -5.90
N ALA A 12 -14.35 -2.27 -6.59
CA ALA A 12 -14.66 -3.49 -7.34
C ALA A 12 -14.37 -4.79 -6.57
N MET A 13 -13.91 -4.71 -5.32
CA MET A 13 -13.38 -5.88 -4.61
C MET A 13 -14.46 -6.90 -4.29
N ALA A 14 -15.68 -6.47 -3.91
CA ALA A 14 -16.80 -7.35 -3.65
C ALA A 14 -17.19 -8.15 -4.90
N GLU A 15 -17.29 -7.48 -6.05
CA GLU A 15 -17.61 -8.12 -7.33
C GLU A 15 -16.49 -9.10 -7.76
N ILE A 16 -15.24 -8.70 -7.66
CA ILE A 16 -14.08 -9.56 -7.99
C ILE A 16 -14.08 -10.81 -7.10
N LYS A 17 -14.29 -10.65 -5.80
CA LYS A 17 -14.40 -11.79 -4.86
C LYS A 17 -15.54 -12.72 -5.26
N GLN A 18 -16.71 -12.19 -5.58
CA GLN A 18 -17.85 -12.99 -6.01
C GLN A 18 -17.58 -13.74 -7.32
N LEU A 19 -16.96 -13.10 -8.30
CA LEU A 19 -16.69 -13.69 -9.61
C LEU A 19 -15.59 -14.76 -9.60
N THR A 20 -14.60 -14.59 -8.72
CA THR A 20 -13.38 -15.43 -8.72
C THR A 20 -13.31 -16.43 -7.60
N GLY A 21 -14.06 -16.21 -6.51
CA GLY A 21 -13.92 -16.96 -5.26
C GLY A 21 -12.60 -16.67 -4.51
N ALA A 22 -11.89 -15.61 -4.87
CA ALA A 22 -10.64 -15.25 -4.22
C ALA A 22 -10.85 -14.84 -2.77
N GLU A 23 -9.95 -15.27 -1.89
CA GLU A 23 -9.91 -14.78 -0.51
C GLU A 23 -9.44 -13.33 -0.46
N VAL A 24 -10.01 -12.56 0.45
CA VAL A 24 -9.58 -11.18 0.76
C VAL A 24 -8.86 -11.18 2.09
N TRP A 25 -7.62 -10.71 2.09
CA TRP A 25 -6.77 -10.60 3.26
C TRP A 25 -6.39 -9.14 3.48
N ALA A 26 -6.51 -8.67 4.71
CA ALA A 26 -6.27 -7.28 5.10
C ALA A 26 -5.76 -7.18 6.53
N THR A 27 -5.16 -6.06 6.87
CA THR A 27 -4.79 -5.71 8.26
C THR A 27 -6.04 -5.51 9.12
N PRO A 28 -5.95 -5.60 10.46
CA PRO A 28 -7.12 -5.51 11.34
C PRO A 28 -7.96 -4.25 11.14
N ALA A 29 -7.31 -3.08 11.03
CA ALA A 29 -8.00 -1.80 10.90
C ALA A 29 -8.70 -1.66 9.54
N ASP A 30 -8.03 -2.01 8.45
CA ASP A 30 -8.62 -1.97 7.10
C ASP A 30 -9.68 -3.05 6.90
N ALA A 31 -9.56 -4.21 7.56
CA ALA A 31 -10.60 -5.24 7.54
C ALA A 31 -11.94 -4.72 8.08
N ARG A 32 -11.92 -3.91 9.14
CA ARG A 32 -13.11 -3.25 9.68
C ARG A 32 -13.78 -2.37 8.62
N VAL A 33 -12.98 -1.53 7.95
CA VAL A 33 -13.45 -0.60 6.91
C VAL A 33 -13.99 -1.34 5.68
N LEU A 34 -13.32 -2.43 5.27
CA LEU A 34 -13.80 -3.29 4.18
C LEU A 34 -15.14 -3.93 4.49
N GLN A 35 -15.33 -4.43 5.72
CA GLN A 35 -16.53 -5.16 6.12
C GLN A 35 -17.77 -4.27 6.24
N ASP A 36 -17.61 -2.97 6.50
CA ASP A 36 -18.71 -2.03 6.55
C ASP A 36 -18.83 -1.13 5.30
N GLY A 37 -17.98 -1.35 4.27
CA GLY A 37 -18.07 -0.62 3.02
C GLY A 37 -17.59 0.83 3.09
N GLY A 38 -16.65 1.14 3.99
CA GLY A 38 -16.02 2.45 4.12
C GLY A 38 -16.65 3.34 5.19
N PHE A 39 -17.70 2.90 5.91
CA PHE A 39 -18.38 3.74 6.89
C PHE A 39 -17.54 4.01 8.14
N SER A 40 -16.69 3.08 8.57
CA SER A 40 -15.79 3.24 9.69
C SER A 40 -14.44 3.86 9.33
N ASP A 41 -14.23 4.26 8.06
CA ASP A 41 -13.01 5.00 7.70
C ASP A 41 -12.92 6.32 8.46
N ALA A 42 -11.79 6.55 9.13
CA ALA A 42 -11.63 7.70 10.01
C ALA A 42 -11.59 9.04 9.27
N HIS A 43 -11.19 9.05 7.98
CA HIS A 43 -11.09 10.24 7.18
C HIS A 43 -12.36 10.52 6.37
N PHE A 44 -12.86 9.53 5.65
CA PHE A 44 -14.01 9.70 4.76
C PHE A 44 -15.35 9.44 5.46
N GLY A 45 -15.41 8.56 6.44
CA GLY A 45 -16.61 8.33 7.25
C GLY A 45 -17.84 7.98 6.43
N GLY A 46 -17.70 7.11 5.42
CA GLY A 46 -18.77 6.69 4.53
C GLY A 46 -19.09 7.66 3.37
N ARG A 47 -18.38 8.80 3.25
CA ARG A 47 -18.53 9.69 2.08
C ARG A 47 -18.04 9.04 0.79
N GLU A 48 -17.05 8.18 0.90
CA GLU A 48 -16.49 7.36 -0.18
C GLU A 48 -16.78 5.90 0.14
N SER A 49 -18.05 5.49 -0.02
CA SER A 49 -18.51 4.13 0.30
C SER A 49 -18.43 3.19 -0.89
N PHE A 50 -18.36 1.90 -0.61
CA PHE A 50 -18.29 0.81 -1.57
C PHE A 50 -19.09 -0.39 -1.05
N ASP A 51 -19.29 -1.41 -1.89
CA ASP A 51 -19.97 -2.63 -1.47
C ASP A 51 -19.15 -3.37 -0.39
N PRO A 52 -19.73 -3.69 0.78
CA PRO A 52 -19.03 -4.39 1.85
C PRO A 52 -18.36 -5.68 1.40
N VAL A 53 -17.15 -5.90 1.88
CA VAL A 53 -16.33 -7.07 1.53
C VAL A 53 -16.00 -7.87 2.77
N SER A 54 -16.36 -9.14 2.81
CA SER A 54 -15.91 -10.03 3.87
C SER A 54 -14.41 -10.31 3.76
N VAL A 55 -13.69 -10.09 4.84
CA VAL A 55 -12.26 -10.42 4.97
C VAL A 55 -12.12 -11.85 5.47
N ASP A 56 -11.39 -12.67 4.73
CA ASP A 56 -11.22 -14.09 5.03
C ASP A 56 -10.04 -14.34 5.99
N ARG A 57 -9.02 -13.48 5.93
CA ARG A 57 -7.86 -13.58 6.80
C ARG A 57 -7.33 -12.22 7.21
N ILE A 58 -6.99 -12.09 8.48
CA ILE A 58 -6.23 -10.96 9.01
C ILE A 58 -4.75 -11.23 8.79
N ILE A 59 -4.03 -10.20 8.35
CA ILE A 59 -2.57 -10.18 8.19
C ILE A 59 -1.98 -9.07 9.04
N GLU A 60 -0.77 -9.29 9.54
CA GLU A 60 -0.08 -8.38 10.46
C GLU A 60 1.36 -8.15 9.99
N GLN A 61 2.03 -7.22 10.66
CA GLN A 61 3.46 -6.94 10.42
C GLN A 61 4.30 -8.21 10.43
N ASP A 62 5.18 -8.36 9.43
CA ASP A 62 6.12 -9.46 9.22
C ASP A 62 5.47 -10.83 8.89
N ASP A 63 4.15 -10.88 8.66
CA ASP A 63 3.54 -12.06 8.08
C ASP A 63 4.17 -12.39 6.71
N VAL A 64 4.42 -13.67 6.47
CA VAL A 64 4.90 -14.16 5.18
C VAL A 64 3.80 -14.96 4.49
N ILE A 65 3.41 -14.50 3.31
CA ILE A 65 2.37 -15.11 2.48
C ILE A 65 3.05 -15.84 1.32
N THR A 66 2.84 -17.14 1.22
CA THR A 66 3.46 -17.95 0.17
C THR A 66 2.42 -18.37 -0.86
N LEU A 67 2.74 -18.17 -2.15
CA LEU A 67 1.97 -18.63 -3.28
C LEU A 67 2.91 -19.23 -4.35
N GLY A 68 2.94 -20.56 -4.44
CA GLY A 68 3.95 -21.25 -5.24
C GLY A 68 5.36 -20.95 -4.72
N ASP A 69 6.22 -20.47 -5.60
CA ASP A 69 7.60 -20.11 -5.25
C ASP A 69 7.74 -18.66 -4.77
N LEU A 70 6.65 -17.89 -4.77
CA LEU A 70 6.64 -16.50 -4.33
C LEU A 70 6.34 -16.43 -2.82
N SER A 71 7.19 -15.73 -2.07
CA SER A 71 6.99 -15.37 -0.67
C SER A 71 6.90 -13.86 -0.55
N ILE A 72 5.78 -13.37 -0.01
CA ILE A 72 5.49 -11.93 0.14
C ILE A 72 5.51 -11.61 1.64
N THR A 73 6.31 -10.64 2.04
CA THR A 73 6.34 -10.12 3.42
C THR A 73 5.39 -8.93 3.53
N VAL A 74 4.60 -8.91 4.59
CA VAL A 74 3.67 -7.83 4.95
C VAL A 74 4.40 -6.79 5.80
N HIS A 75 4.23 -5.51 5.45
CA HIS A 75 4.72 -4.38 6.23
C HIS A 75 3.55 -3.46 6.57
N GLU A 76 3.26 -3.28 7.85
CA GLU A 76 2.30 -2.27 8.29
C GLU A 76 2.91 -0.89 8.18
N HIS A 77 2.27 -0.05 7.37
CA HIS A 77 2.63 1.35 7.08
C HIS A 77 1.42 2.27 7.32
N PRO A 78 0.93 2.36 8.57
CA PRO A 78 -0.27 3.11 8.90
C PRO A 78 -0.09 4.62 8.71
N GLY A 79 -1.20 5.36 8.67
CA GLY A 79 -1.24 6.82 8.52
C GLY A 79 -2.15 7.26 7.40
N HIS A 80 -1.93 6.77 6.18
CA HIS A 80 -2.83 7.04 5.06
C HIS A 80 -4.23 6.50 5.34
N THR A 81 -4.33 5.21 5.70
CA THR A 81 -5.41 4.63 6.53
C THR A 81 -4.81 4.10 7.83
N GLU A 82 -5.63 3.77 8.83
CA GLU A 82 -5.17 3.12 10.06
C GLU A 82 -4.54 1.75 9.78
N GLY A 83 -4.99 1.05 8.74
CA GLY A 83 -4.55 -0.29 8.36
C GLY A 83 -3.65 -0.36 7.14
N SER A 84 -3.17 0.76 6.63
CA SER A 84 -2.32 0.78 5.44
C SER A 84 -1.15 -0.19 5.54
N SER A 85 -0.90 -0.94 4.45
CA SER A 85 0.17 -1.92 4.37
C SER A 85 0.90 -1.86 3.04
N SER A 86 2.15 -2.29 3.05
CA SER A 86 3.00 -2.51 1.87
C SER A 86 3.45 -3.96 1.83
N TYR A 87 3.95 -4.39 0.69
CA TYR A 87 4.38 -5.76 0.47
C TYR A 87 5.77 -5.77 -0.15
N SER A 88 6.63 -6.66 0.31
CA SER A 88 7.92 -6.89 -0.33
C SER A 88 8.13 -8.36 -0.67
N PHE A 89 8.90 -8.60 -1.73
CA PHE A 89 9.27 -9.94 -2.18
C PHE A 89 10.51 -9.86 -3.06
N GLN A 90 11.11 -11.01 -3.33
CA GLN A 90 12.25 -11.11 -4.23
C GLN A 90 11.87 -11.74 -5.55
N VAL A 91 12.46 -11.26 -6.63
CA VAL A 91 12.40 -11.88 -7.96
C VAL A 91 13.80 -12.01 -8.53
N SER A 92 14.04 -13.08 -9.27
CA SER A 92 15.34 -13.30 -9.93
C SER A 92 15.18 -13.31 -11.45
N GLU A 93 16.07 -12.60 -12.13
CA GLU A 93 16.16 -12.57 -13.58
C GLU A 93 17.62 -12.42 -14.03
N ASN A 94 18.05 -13.20 -15.01
CA ASN A 94 19.42 -13.15 -15.58
C ASN A 94 20.52 -13.18 -14.50
N ASP A 95 20.44 -14.12 -13.55
CA ASP A 95 21.38 -14.30 -12.44
C ASP A 95 21.45 -13.13 -11.45
N ARG A 96 20.52 -12.18 -11.52
CA ARG A 96 20.36 -11.10 -10.55
C ARG A 96 19.06 -11.28 -9.77
N THR A 97 19.12 -11.07 -8.47
CA THR A 97 17.94 -10.98 -7.60
C THR A 97 17.64 -9.51 -7.31
N TYR A 98 16.36 -9.16 -7.37
CA TYR A 98 15.84 -7.83 -7.10
C TYR A 98 14.93 -7.87 -5.88
N ASP A 99 15.12 -6.93 -4.96
CA ASP A 99 14.20 -6.65 -3.87
C ASP A 99 13.09 -5.73 -4.39
N VAL A 100 11.85 -6.22 -4.36
CA VAL A 100 10.68 -5.53 -4.93
C VAL A 100 9.76 -5.09 -3.81
N ALA A 101 9.31 -3.84 -3.85
CA ALA A 101 8.28 -3.31 -2.96
C ALA A 101 7.03 -2.85 -3.74
N ILE A 102 5.87 -3.30 -3.27
CA ILE A 102 4.57 -2.68 -3.58
C ILE A 102 4.26 -1.77 -2.40
N ALA A 103 4.59 -0.49 -2.51
CA ALA A 103 4.60 0.43 -1.40
C ALA A 103 3.30 1.23 -1.30
N ASN A 104 2.64 1.17 -0.15
CA ASN A 104 1.63 2.16 0.20
C ASN A 104 2.33 3.41 0.71
N MET A 105 2.38 4.43 -0.15
CA MET A 105 3.06 5.68 0.18
C MET A 105 2.24 6.48 1.19
N GLY A 106 2.90 6.99 2.24
CA GLY A 106 2.29 7.77 3.32
C GLY A 106 1.81 9.16 2.86
N THR A 107 0.90 9.22 1.90
CA THR A 107 0.31 10.48 1.44
C THR A 107 -0.75 10.98 2.42
N ILE A 108 -0.79 12.30 2.62
CA ILE A 108 -1.78 12.96 3.49
C ILE A 108 -2.91 13.48 2.60
N ASN A 109 -4.10 12.93 2.74
CA ASN A 109 -5.28 13.39 2.00
C ASN A 109 -5.70 14.81 2.42
N PRO A 110 -6.19 15.62 1.50
CA PRO A 110 -6.72 16.94 1.83
C PRO A 110 -7.80 16.87 2.93
N GLY A 111 -7.65 17.68 3.98
CA GLY A 111 -8.56 17.69 5.12
C GLY A 111 -8.29 16.60 6.19
N LYS A 112 -7.25 15.79 6.04
CA LYS A 112 -6.78 14.90 7.11
C LYS A 112 -6.01 15.73 8.16
N HIS A 113 -6.44 15.67 9.40
CA HIS A 113 -5.81 16.36 10.53
C HIS A 113 -4.80 15.44 11.21
N ILE A 114 -3.58 15.90 11.39
CA ILE A 114 -2.47 15.09 11.93
C ILE A 114 -2.21 15.42 13.41
N VAL A 115 -2.18 16.71 13.78
CA VAL A 115 -1.75 17.15 15.11
C VAL A 115 -2.89 17.78 15.92
N ILE A 116 -3.63 18.72 15.32
CA ILE A 116 -4.75 19.41 15.98
C ILE A 116 -6.05 18.71 15.58
N ASP A 117 -6.85 18.30 16.55
CA ASP A 117 -8.08 17.52 16.31
C ASP A 117 -7.82 16.36 15.35
N PRO A 118 -6.92 15.42 15.69
CA PRO A 118 -6.44 14.41 14.77
C PRO A 118 -7.58 13.56 14.21
N THR A 119 -7.48 13.20 12.94
CA THR A 119 -8.48 12.40 12.23
C THR A 119 -8.76 11.07 12.96
N TYR A 120 -7.74 10.48 13.57
CA TYR A 120 -7.84 9.39 14.54
C TYR A 120 -6.69 9.49 15.54
N GLU A 121 -6.87 8.87 16.71
CA GLU A 121 -5.84 8.87 17.75
C GLU A 121 -4.59 8.12 17.28
N GLY A 122 -3.43 8.77 17.36
CA GLY A 122 -2.14 8.17 16.95
C GLY A 122 -1.72 8.45 15.53
N VAL A 123 -2.53 9.10 14.69
CA VAL A 123 -2.22 9.34 13.26
C VAL A 123 -0.84 9.97 13.01
N ALA A 124 -0.41 10.89 13.89
CA ALA A 124 0.93 11.49 13.81
C ALA A 124 2.03 10.45 14.02
N VAL A 125 1.89 9.60 15.02
CA VAL A 125 2.86 8.53 15.32
C VAL A 125 2.90 7.51 14.17
N ASP A 126 1.75 7.20 13.59
CA ASP A 126 1.62 6.27 12.47
C ASP A 126 2.37 6.76 11.24
N PHE A 127 2.17 8.00 10.82
CA PHE A 127 2.93 8.58 9.71
C PHE A 127 4.43 8.59 9.98
N ALA A 128 4.86 9.05 11.17
CA ALA A 128 6.28 9.07 11.54
C ALA A 128 6.89 7.66 11.52
N THR A 129 6.16 6.66 12.03
CA THR A 129 6.58 5.26 12.03
C THR A 129 6.70 4.73 10.60
N THR A 130 5.71 5.00 9.76
CA THR A 130 5.69 4.59 8.36
C THR A 130 6.88 5.15 7.58
N TYR A 131 7.16 6.45 7.66
CA TYR A 131 8.31 7.03 6.97
C TYR A 131 9.64 6.43 7.47
N ASN A 132 9.77 6.22 8.78
CA ASN A 132 10.97 5.59 9.33
C ASN A 132 11.14 4.14 8.86
N LYS A 133 10.09 3.34 8.85
CA LYS A 133 10.12 1.96 8.33
C LYS A 133 10.46 1.93 6.85
N GLN A 134 9.78 2.74 6.02
CA GLN A 134 10.01 2.78 4.58
C GLN A 134 11.44 3.17 4.22
N LYS A 135 12.04 4.12 4.92
CA LYS A 135 13.45 4.50 4.71
C LYS A 135 14.47 3.40 5.05
N GLN A 136 14.06 2.38 5.81
CA GLN A 136 14.90 1.24 6.19
C GLN A 136 14.71 0.01 5.29
N MET A 137 13.76 0.05 4.35
CA MET A 137 13.56 -1.05 3.41
C MET A 137 14.68 -1.08 2.37
N ASP A 138 15.22 -2.26 2.14
CA ASP A 138 16.06 -2.54 0.98
C ASP A 138 15.15 -2.74 -0.23
N VAL A 139 15.27 -1.87 -1.24
CA VAL A 139 14.39 -1.87 -2.41
C VAL A 139 15.19 -1.56 -3.67
N ASP A 140 15.20 -2.47 -4.62
CA ASP A 140 15.72 -2.22 -5.98
C ASP A 140 14.63 -1.67 -6.90
N VAL A 141 13.46 -2.32 -6.87
CA VAL A 141 12.29 -2.01 -7.71
C VAL A 141 11.11 -1.67 -6.82
N TRP A 142 10.43 -0.58 -7.11
CA TRP A 142 9.22 -0.23 -6.39
C TRP A 142 8.11 0.25 -7.31
N VAL A 143 6.90 -0.10 -6.91
CA VAL A 143 5.65 0.40 -7.47
C VAL A 143 4.73 0.84 -6.33
N SER A 144 3.71 1.61 -6.65
CA SER A 144 2.77 2.09 -5.65
C SER A 144 1.35 2.07 -6.21
N ALA A 145 0.37 2.38 -5.36
CA ALA A 145 -1.04 2.38 -5.70
C ALA A 145 -1.39 3.29 -6.88
N HIS A 146 -0.72 4.44 -7.00
CA HIS A 146 -0.95 5.38 -8.09
C HIS A 146 0.30 5.56 -8.96
N ALA A 147 0.11 5.54 -10.28
CA ALA A 147 1.18 5.69 -11.26
C ALA A 147 2.07 6.93 -11.06
N SER A 148 1.48 8.02 -10.60
CA SER A 148 2.18 9.29 -10.31
C SER A 148 3.12 9.20 -9.11
N GLN A 149 2.87 8.31 -8.16
CA GLN A 149 3.67 8.20 -6.94
C GLN A 149 5.09 7.67 -7.22
N TYR A 150 5.24 6.79 -8.23
CA TYR A 150 6.52 6.20 -8.63
C TYR A 150 6.97 6.59 -10.04
N ASN A 151 6.40 7.65 -10.60
CA ASN A 151 6.74 8.19 -11.92
C ASN A 151 6.62 7.16 -13.06
N MET A 152 5.57 6.32 -13.04
CA MET A 152 5.39 5.23 -14.02
C MET A 152 5.50 5.72 -15.47
N HIS A 153 4.86 6.85 -15.80
CA HIS A 153 4.82 7.37 -17.17
C HIS A 153 6.14 7.97 -17.65
N GLU A 154 7.05 8.32 -16.75
CA GLU A 154 8.41 8.75 -17.07
C GLU A 154 9.34 7.53 -17.26
N LYS A 155 9.15 6.50 -16.42
CA LYS A 155 9.93 5.26 -16.46
C LYS A 155 9.57 4.39 -17.66
N TYR A 156 8.28 4.30 -17.99
CA TYR A 156 7.77 3.40 -19.03
C TYR A 156 7.02 4.14 -20.13
N THR A 157 7.41 3.85 -21.38
CA THR A 157 6.70 4.27 -22.59
C THR A 157 6.22 3.04 -23.35
N PRO A 158 4.93 2.94 -23.72
CA PRO A 158 4.42 1.83 -24.52
C PRO A 158 5.23 1.58 -25.80
N GLY A 159 5.50 0.32 -26.11
CA GLY A 159 6.29 -0.09 -27.28
C GLY A 159 7.82 -0.04 -27.07
N ARG A 160 8.30 0.38 -25.90
CA ARG A 160 9.71 0.27 -25.56
C ARG A 160 10.11 -1.19 -25.41
N PRO A 161 11.32 -1.60 -25.87
CA PRO A 161 11.81 -2.94 -25.59
C PRO A 161 11.83 -3.22 -24.09
N TYR A 162 11.56 -4.46 -23.72
CA TYR A 162 11.66 -4.90 -22.33
C TYR A 162 13.08 -4.69 -21.79
N SER A 163 13.18 -4.19 -20.58
CA SER A 163 14.43 -4.11 -19.81
C SER A 163 14.09 -4.26 -18.32
N PRO A 164 14.74 -5.17 -17.59
CA PRO A 164 14.55 -5.32 -16.15
C PRO A 164 14.91 -4.05 -15.37
N ASP A 165 15.84 -3.25 -15.90
CA ASP A 165 16.30 -2.01 -15.24
C ASP A 165 15.31 -0.84 -15.37
N THR A 166 14.21 -1.00 -16.12
CA THR A 166 13.24 0.10 -16.33
C THR A 166 12.67 0.66 -15.03
N PHE A 167 12.46 -0.18 -14.05
CA PHE A 167 11.88 0.20 -12.75
C PHE A 167 12.88 0.10 -11.59
N VAL A 168 14.15 -0.18 -11.86
CA VAL A 168 15.20 -0.16 -10.83
C VAL A 168 15.46 1.29 -10.43
N ASP A 169 15.04 1.66 -9.23
CA ASP A 169 15.12 3.06 -8.76
C ASP A 169 15.14 3.14 -7.22
N PRO A 170 16.13 2.56 -6.54
CA PRO A 170 16.20 2.55 -5.09
C PRO A 170 16.26 3.97 -4.50
N MET A 171 17.00 4.86 -5.15
CA MET A 171 17.10 6.26 -4.70
C MET A 171 15.82 7.06 -4.93
N GLY A 172 15.03 6.71 -5.95
CA GLY A 172 13.72 7.31 -6.19
C GLY A 172 12.72 6.96 -5.09
N PHE A 173 12.78 5.72 -4.57
CA PHE A 173 11.97 5.30 -3.43
C PHE A 173 12.26 6.15 -2.19
N ILE A 174 13.51 6.23 -1.78
CA ILE A 174 13.93 7.02 -0.59
C ILE A 174 13.53 8.50 -0.75
N LYS A 175 13.82 9.12 -1.91
CA LYS A 175 13.43 10.52 -2.17
C LYS A 175 11.93 10.74 -2.14
N ALA A 176 11.13 9.77 -2.60
CA ALA A 176 9.67 9.86 -2.53
C ALA A 176 9.19 9.84 -1.08
N VAL A 177 9.74 8.97 -0.24
CA VAL A 177 9.43 8.91 1.20
C VAL A 177 9.85 10.20 1.91
N GLU A 178 11.07 10.68 1.71
CA GLU A 178 11.58 11.93 2.31
C GLU A 178 10.74 13.15 1.93
N ARG A 179 10.29 13.21 0.67
CA ARG A 179 9.40 14.29 0.22
C ARG A 179 8.05 14.27 0.95
N LEU A 180 7.47 13.10 1.18
CA LEU A 180 6.22 12.95 1.93
C LEU A 180 6.42 13.28 3.40
N GLU A 181 7.51 12.83 4.00
CA GLU A 181 7.89 13.17 5.37
C GLU A 181 8.06 14.69 5.57
N THR A 182 8.59 15.39 4.57
CA THR A 182 8.73 16.86 4.64
C THR A 182 7.38 17.59 4.59
N ALA A 183 6.35 16.97 4.01
CA ALA A 183 5.00 17.50 3.97
C ALA A 183 4.19 17.20 5.25
N TYR A 184 4.68 16.28 6.07
CA TYR A 184 4.17 15.90 7.38
C TYR A 184 4.59 16.91 8.45
#